data_9c7f1154fff12bef84c1c5f365c82561
#
_entry.id   9c7f1154fff12bef84c1c5f365c82561
#
_cell.length_a   1.000
_cell.length_b   1.000
_cell.length_c   1.000
_cell.angle_alpha   90.00
_cell.angle_beta   90.00
_cell.angle_gamma   90.00
#
_symmetry.space_group_name_H-M   'P 1'
#
loop_
_entity.id
_entity.type
_entity.pdbx_description
1 polymer ?
#
loop_
_entity_poly.entity_id
_entity_poly.type
_entity_poly.pdbx_seq_one_letter_code
_entity_poly.pdbx_strand_id
1 'polypeptide(L)'
;MEPITQAFAQQFSREWIDAWNAHDLDRVLSHYADAFEMSSPMIVQIAGEPSGRLCGKDQVGAYWLKALRMIPALHFEWIATLAGIDSVAIHYRGANGRLALEVFHFGPGRRVVKAFAHYAE
;
A
#
# COMPACT_ATOMS: atom_id res chain seq x y z
N MET A 1 19.52 6.63 8.07
CA MET A 1 18.82 6.77 6.76
C MET A 1 18.55 8.24 6.50
N GLU A 2 18.81 8.69 5.29
CA GLU A 2 18.50 10.07 4.91
C GLU A 2 16.99 10.31 4.90
N PRO A 3 16.54 11.54 5.20
CA PRO A 3 15.12 11.86 5.11
C PRO A 3 14.56 11.62 3.70
N ILE A 4 13.30 11.26 3.65
CA ILE A 4 12.55 11.11 2.40
C ILE A 4 12.44 12.48 1.74
N THR A 5 12.75 12.55 0.44
CA THR A 5 12.55 13.78 -0.34
C THR A 5 11.18 13.76 -1.00
N GLN A 6 10.67 14.95 -1.35
CA GLN A 6 9.42 15.03 -2.11
C GLN A 6 9.57 14.33 -3.48
N ALA A 7 10.73 14.41 -4.11
CA ALA A 7 11.00 13.74 -5.39
C ALA A 7 10.89 12.22 -5.26
N PHE A 8 11.48 11.63 -4.20
CA PHE A 8 11.35 10.20 -3.94
C PHE A 8 9.90 9.82 -3.69
N ALA A 9 9.19 10.60 -2.87
CA ALA A 9 7.79 10.33 -2.53
C ALA A 9 6.92 10.32 -3.79
N GLN A 10 7.11 11.28 -4.70
CA GLN A 10 6.37 11.35 -5.96
C GLN A 10 6.68 10.14 -6.85
N GLN A 11 7.93 9.76 -6.98
CA GLN A 11 8.33 8.61 -7.79
C GLN A 11 7.77 7.31 -7.20
N PHE A 12 7.86 7.13 -5.89
CA PHE A 12 7.29 5.98 -5.21
C PHE A 12 5.77 5.89 -5.44
N SER A 13 5.07 7.02 -5.28
CA SER A 13 3.61 7.06 -5.46
C SER A 13 3.20 6.68 -6.86
N ARG A 14 3.89 7.21 -7.88
CA ARG A 14 3.59 6.92 -9.28
C ARG A 14 3.79 5.43 -9.57
N GLU A 15 4.91 4.87 -9.13
CA GLU A 15 5.21 3.46 -9.36
C GLU A 15 4.22 2.55 -8.62
N TRP A 16 3.85 2.89 -7.38
CA TRP A 16 2.90 2.12 -6.59
C TRP A 16 1.51 2.12 -7.23
N ILE A 17 1.02 3.29 -7.64
CA ILE A 17 -0.27 3.42 -8.33
C ILE A 17 -0.25 2.65 -9.65
N ASP A 18 0.80 2.82 -10.47
CA ASP A 18 0.90 2.14 -11.77
C ASP A 18 0.94 0.62 -11.60
N ALA A 19 1.69 0.13 -10.63
CA ALA A 19 1.80 -1.31 -10.37
C ALA A 19 0.44 -1.91 -9.94
N TRP A 20 -0.28 -1.23 -9.03
CA TRP A 20 -1.62 -1.65 -8.64
C TRP A 20 -2.59 -1.64 -9.83
N ASN A 21 -2.57 -0.59 -10.63
CA ASN A 21 -3.48 -0.46 -11.78
C ASN A 21 -3.17 -1.47 -12.88
N ALA A 22 -1.93 -1.91 -12.97
CA ALA A 22 -1.54 -3.02 -13.85
C ALA A 22 -1.89 -4.39 -13.26
N HIS A 23 -2.37 -4.44 -12.01
CA HIS A 23 -2.61 -5.68 -11.25
C HIS A 23 -1.35 -6.55 -11.15
N ASP A 24 -0.18 -5.92 -11.12
CA ASP A 24 1.12 -6.57 -11.07
C ASP A 24 1.62 -6.62 -9.63
N LEU A 25 1.23 -7.67 -8.91
CA LEU A 25 1.54 -7.81 -7.49
C LEU A 25 3.04 -7.96 -7.22
N ASP A 26 3.80 -8.54 -8.13
CA ASP A 26 5.26 -8.65 -7.96
C ASP A 26 5.89 -7.26 -7.96
N ARG A 27 5.44 -6.38 -8.85
CA ARG A 27 5.89 -4.98 -8.86
C ARG A 27 5.49 -4.24 -7.58
N VAL A 28 4.26 -4.42 -7.13
CA VAL A 28 3.81 -3.81 -5.87
C VAL A 28 4.70 -4.28 -4.72
N LEU A 29 4.86 -5.59 -4.57
CA LEU A 29 5.62 -6.20 -3.48
C LEU A 29 7.12 -5.84 -3.51
N SER A 30 7.66 -5.50 -4.68
CA SER A 30 9.07 -5.13 -4.81
C SER A 30 9.45 -3.89 -3.98
N HIS A 31 8.48 -3.08 -3.61
CA HIS A 31 8.71 -1.88 -2.78
C HIS A 31 8.78 -2.17 -1.28
N TYR A 32 8.50 -3.41 -0.87
CA TYR A 32 8.34 -3.77 0.54
C TYR A 32 9.49 -4.66 1.01
N ALA A 33 9.83 -4.52 2.30
CA ALA A 33 10.75 -5.45 2.95
C ALA A 33 10.08 -6.82 3.13
N ASP A 34 10.88 -7.89 3.17
CA ASP A 34 10.34 -9.25 3.22
C ASP A 34 9.38 -9.47 4.40
N ALA A 35 9.68 -8.91 5.55
CA ALA A 35 8.91 -9.10 6.79
C ALA A 35 8.03 -7.90 7.14
N PHE A 36 7.63 -7.09 6.13
CA PHE A 36 6.85 -5.90 6.41
C PHE A 36 5.50 -6.23 7.06
N GLU A 37 4.96 -5.25 7.79
CA GLU A 37 3.65 -5.36 8.43
C GLU A 37 2.65 -4.45 7.73
N MET A 38 1.48 -5.02 7.39
CA MET A 38 0.38 -4.30 6.78
C MET A 38 -0.79 -4.23 7.75
N SER A 39 -1.32 -3.03 7.97
CA SER A 39 -2.53 -2.80 8.76
C SER A 39 -3.61 -2.21 7.86
N SER A 40 -4.80 -2.80 7.87
CA SER A 40 -5.92 -2.32 7.07
C SER A 40 -7.24 -2.87 7.60
N PRO A 41 -8.29 -2.03 7.65
CA PRO A 41 -9.65 -2.54 7.94
C PRO A 41 -10.10 -3.61 6.94
N MET A 42 -9.60 -3.56 5.70
CA MET A 42 -9.95 -4.53 4.66
C MET A 42 -9.38 -5.92 4.94
N ILE A 43 -8.30 -6.01 5.72
CA ILE A 43 -7.76 -7.30 6.16
C ILE A 43 -8.78 -8.05 7.01
N VAL A 44 -9.49 -7.33 7.88
CA VAL A 44 -10.55 -7.93 8.69
C VAL A 44 -11.64 -8.52 7.79
N GLN A 45 -12.07 -7.76 6.79
CA GLN A 45 -13.18 -8.14 5.91
C GLN A 45 -12.81 -9.23 4.90
N ILE A 46 -11.64 -9.13 4.27
CA ILE A 46 -11.25 -10.00 3.16
C ILE A 46 -10.48 -11.23 3.66
N ALA A 47 -9.51 -11.03 4.55
CA ALA A 47 -8.69 -12.13 5.08
C ALA A 47 -9.28 -12.78 6.32
N GLY A 48 -10.25 -12.14 6.96
CA GLY A 48 -10.87 -12.66 8.17
C GLY A 48 -9.96 -12.59 9.40
N GLU A 49 -8.91 -11.77 9.37
CA GLU A 49 -7.97 -11.61 10.48
C GLU A 49 -8.47 -10.48 11.39
N PRO A 50 -8.94 -10.80 12.63
CA PRO A 50 -9.59 -9.79 13.50
C PRO A 50 -8.68 -8.62 13.89
N SER A 51 -7.35 -8.82 13.93
CA SER A 51 -6.41 -7.76 14.27
C SER A 51 -6.30 -6.69 13.19
N GLY A 52 -6.69 -6.99 11.96
CA GLY A 52 -6.49 -6.11 10.81
C GLY A 52 -5.03 -5.99 10.39
N ARG A 53 -4.17 -6.93 10.82
CA ARG A 53 -2.73 -6.93 10.54
C ARG A 53 -2.28 -8.25 9.96
N LEU A 54 -1.41 -8.15 8.94
CA LEU A 54 -0.71 -9.30 8.36
C LEU A 54 0.77 -8.95 8.25
N CYS A 55 1.64 -9.94 8.34
CA CYS A 55 3.08 -9.77 8.26
C CYS A 55 3.66 -10.60 7.12
N GLY A 56 4.62 -9.98 6.40
CA GLY A 56 5.41 -10.67 5.38
C GLY A 56 4.76 -10.71 4.02
N LYS A 57 5.61 -10.82 3.00
CA LYS A 57 5.16 -10.80 1.60
C LYS A 57 4.23 -11.95 1.26
N ASP A 58 4.42 -13.12 1.88
CA ASP A 58 3.58 -14.29 1.58
C ASP A 58 2.14 -14.08 2.04
N GLN A 59 1.95 -13.66 3.29
CA GLN A 59 0.62 -13.43 3.84
C GLN A 59 -0.07 -12.24 3.17
N VAL A 60 0.64 -11.12 3.04
CA VAL A 60 0.06 -9.92 2.47
C VAL A 60 -0.19 -10.10 0.98
N GLY A 61 0.74 -10.75 0.26
CA GLY A 61 0.57 -11.05 -1.16
C GLY A 61 -0.64 -11.93 -1.42
N ALA A 62 -0.88 -12.95 -0.59
CA ALA A 62 -2.06 -13.80 -0.70
C ALA A 62 -3.36 -13.01 -0.48
N TYR A 63 -3.36 -12.11 0.50
CA TYR A 63 -4.48 -11.21 0.77
C TYR A 63 -4.75 -10.28 -0.41
N TRP A 64 -3.72 -9.65 -0.97
CA TRP A 64 -3.86 -8.76 -2.13
C TRP A 64 -4.35 -9.51 -3.37
N LEU A 65 -3.86 -10.73 -3.59
CA LEU A 65 -4.34 -11.57 -4.69
C LEU A 65 -5.83 -11.87 -4.56
N LYS A 66 -6.27 -12.19 -3.34
CA LYS A 66 -7.69 -12.43 -3.06
C LYS A 66 -8.50 -11.16 -3.32
N ALA A 67 -8.00 -10.00 -2.89
CA ALA A 67 -8.67 -8.71 -3.11
C ALA A 67 -8.83 -8.42 -4.61
N LEU A 68 -7.80 -8.67 -5.43
CA LEU A 68 -7.87 -8.48 -6.87
C LEU A 68 -8.88 -9.42 -7.53
N ARG A 69 -8.99 -10.65 -7.03
CA ARG A 69 -9.99 -11.60 -7.53
C ARG A 69 -11.41 -11.19 -7.18
N MET A 70 -11.60 -10.57 -6.01
CA MET A 70 -12.90 -10.06 -5.58
C MET A 70 -13.28 -8.77 -6.29
N ILE A 71 -12.29 -7.97 -6.68
CA ILE A 71 -12.49 -6.66 -7.31
C ILE A 71 -11.66 -6.61 -8.60
N PRO A 72 -12.09 -7.34 -9.66
CA PRO A 72 -11.28 -7.46 -10.88
C PRO A 72 -11.13 -6.14 -11.65
N ALA A 73 -11.99 -5.16 -11.39
CA ALA A 73 -11.91 -3.83 -12.00
C ALA A 73 -11.19 -2.82 -11.09
N LEU A 74 -10.45 -3.28 -10.07
CA LEU A 74 -9.76 -2.39 -9.15
C LEU A 74 -8.85 -1.42 -9.91
N HIS A 75 -9.02 -0.12 -9.60
CA HIS A 75 -8.24 0.96 -10.19
C HIS A 75 -8.09 2.06 -9.16
N PHE A 76 -6.87 2.54 -8.97
CA PHE A 76 -6.57 3.63 -8.05
C PHE A 76 -6.36 4.92 -8.83
N GLU A 77 -6.99 6.00 -8.36
CA GLU A 77 -6.82 7.34 -8.89
C GLU A 77 -6.01 8.15 -7.87
N TRP A 78 -4.82 8.58 -8.28
CA TRP A 78 -3.94 9.38 -7.42
C TRP A 78 -4.55 10.76 -7.18
N ILE A 79 -4.49 11.24 -5.93
CA ILE A 79 -4.94 12.57 -5.55
C ILE A 79 -3.77 13.42 -5.06
N ALA A 80 -3.02 12.94 -4.07
CA ALA A 80 -1.92 13.70 -3.49
C ALA A 80 -0.88 12.78 -2.87
N THR A 81 0.35 13.28 -2.80
CA THR A 81 1.46 12.61 -2.12
C THR A 81 2.07 13.56 -1.11
N LEU A 82 2.26 13.09 0.12
CA LEU A 82 2.84 13.85 1.22
C LEU A 82 4.08 13.12 1.73
N ALA A 83 5.16 13.84 1.92
CA ALA A 83 6.42 13.28 2.40
C ALA A 83 6.64 13.62 3.89
N GLY A 84 6.97 12.61 4.68
CA GLY A 84 7.40 12.76 6.07
C GLY A 84 8.92 12.59 6.18
N ILE A 85 9.44 12.39 7.38
CA ILE A 85 10.88 12.18 7.59
C ILE A 85 11.32 10.83 7.02
N ASP A 86 10.61 9.76 7.36
CA ASP A 86 10.90 8.39 6.91
C ASP A 86 9.65 7.70 6.38
N SER A 87 8.64 8.47 6.01
CA SER A 87 7.35 7.96 5.56
C SER A 87 6.81 8.76 4.39
N VAL A 88 5.90 8.12 3.65
CA VAL A 88 5.15 8.72 2.56
C VAL A 88 3.68 8.42 2.80
N ALA A 89 2.82 9.42 2.58
CA ALA A 89 1.38 9.22 2.58
C ALA A 89 0.85 9.44 1.16
N ILE A 90 0.08 8.47 0.67
CA ILE A 90 -0.59 8.58 -0.63
C ILE A 90 -2.08 8.69 -0.39
N HIS A 91 -2.66 9.79 -0.87
CA HIS A 91 -4.10 10.01 -0.86
C HIS A 91 -4.63 9.63 -2.25
N TYR A 92 -5.58 8.72 -2.30
CA TYR A 92 -6.09 8.20 -3.57
C TYR A 92 -7.55 7.79 -3.44
N ARG A 93 -8.17 7.60 -4.59
CA ARG A 93 -9.52 7.05 -4.67
C ARG A 93 -9.40 5.59 -5.12
N GLY A 94 -9.87 4.70 -4.29
CA GLY A 94 -9.70 3.26 -4.50
C GLY A 94 -10.98 2.57 -4.96
N ALA A 95 -11.16 1.34 -4.49
CA ALA A 95 -12.30 0.51 -4.85
C ALA A 95 -13.63 1.24 -4.59
N ASN A 96 -14.56 1.15 -5.54
CA ASN A 96 -15.89 1.77 -5.48
C ASN A 96 -15.84 3.30 -5.34
N GLY A 97 -14.75 3.96 -5.78
CA GLY A 97 -14.60 5.40 -5.67
C GLY A 97 -14.34 5.89 -4.26
N ARG A 98 -14.02 5.01 -3.33
CA ARG A 98 -13.82 5.32 -1.93
C ARG A 98 -12.50 6.06 -1.72
N LEU A 99 -12.54 7.17 -0.97
CA LEU A 99 -11.30 7.87 -0.59
C LEU A 99 -10.48 7.01 0.35
N ALA A 100 -9.17 6.99 0.13
CA ALA A 100 -8.22 6.24 0.93
C ALA A 100 -6.96 7.05 1.17
N LEU A 101 -6.32 6.81 2.29
CA LEU A 101 -5.00 7.33 2.61
C LEU A 101 -4.16 6.16 3.09
N GLU A 102 -3.02 5.95 2.44
CA GLU A 102 -2.10 4.91 2.88
C GLU A 102 -0.78 5.53 3.29
N VAL A 103 -0.30 5.17 4.48
CA VAL A 103 0.94 5.67 5.06
C VAL A 103 1.96 4.55 5.01
N PHE A 104 3.13 4.84 4.43
CA PHE A 104 4.22 3.88 4.24
C PHE A 104 5.42 4.34 5.04
N HIS A 105 5.90 3.50 5.95
CA HIS A 105 7.14 3.74 6.69
C HIS A 105 8.28 2.97 6.05
N PHE A 106 9.39 3.68 5.77
CA PHE A 106 10.53 3.11 5.07
C PHE A 106 11.63 2.75 6.05
N GLY A 107 12.32 1.66 5.77
CA GLY A 107 13.47 1.18 6.51
C GLY A 107 14.70 1.06 5.61
N PRO A 108 15.64 0.15 5.94
CA PRO A 108 16.87 -0.02 5.17
C PRO A 108 16.58 -0.32 3.70
N GLY A 109 17.41 0.24 2.82
CA GLY A 109 17.27 0.08 1.38
C GLY A 109 16.06 0.77 0.78
N ARG A 110 15.46 1.71 1.49
CA ARG A 110 14.25 2.42 1.05
C ARG A 110 13.11 1.46 0.74
N ARG A 111 13.00 0.41 1.53
CA ARG A 111 11.88 -0.54 1.46
C ARG A 111 10.87 -0.26 2.54
N VAL A 112 9.59 -0.46 2.22
CA VAL A 112 8.51 -0.27 3.17
C VAL A 112 8.57 -1.37 4.22
N VAL A 113 8.62 -0.98 5.50
CA VAL A 113 8.63 -1.92 6.63
C VAL A 113 7.30 -1.99 7.35
N LYS A 114 6.49 -0.92 7.28
CA LYS A 114 5.12 -0.89 7.81
C LYS A 114 4.26 -0.03 6.89
N ALA A 115 3.05 -0.47 6.67
CA ALA A 115 2.07 0.29 5.90
C ALA A 115 0.70 0.26 6.61
N PHE A 116 0.00 1.39 6.56
CA PHE A 116 -1.28 1.58 7.25
C PHE A 116 -2.27 2.16 6.26
N ALA A 117 -3.32 1.40 5.94
CA ALA A 117 -4.37 1.86 5.05
C ALA A 117 -5.54 2.43 5.87
N HIS A 118 -6.07 3.55 5.38
CA HIS A 118 -7.19 4.27 5.99
C HIS A 118 -8.23 4.52 4.90
N TYR A 119 -9.50 4.37 5.24
CA TYR A 119 -10.59 4.55 4.28
C TYR A 119 -11.65 5.49 4.85
N ALA A 120 -12.19 6.36 3.97
CA ALA A 120 -13.38 7.12 4.28
C ALA A 120 -14.61 6.21 4.21
N GLU A 121 -15.66 6.59 4.89
CA GLU A 121 -16.95 5.89 4.81
C GLU A 121 -17.70 6.19 3.52
#